data_bac35a0ec875e03bbd942eb9886b4e60
#
_entry.id   bac35a0ec875e03bbd942eb9886b4e60
#
_cell.length_a   1.000
_cell.length_b   1.000
_cell.length_c   1.000
_cell.angle_alpha   90.00
_cell.angle_beta   90.00
_cell.angle_gamma   90.00
#
_symmetry.space_group_name_H-M   'P 1'
#
loop_
_entity.id
_entity.type
_entity.pdbx_description
1 polymer ?
#
loop_
_entity_poly.entity_id
_entity_poly.type
_entity_poly.pdbx_seq_one_letter_code
_entity_poly.pdbx_strand_id
1 'polypeptide(L)'
;MIGEQLVPKTQDALVARAVLRDIRHTPQKARRVVDLVRGMRADEALNVLKFAPQAAGSDVFTLLNSAIANAKQQNPAIRDASELWVVEALVDEGRTMKRFRPRAQGRGFRILKRSSHISVAVSDTKATSKSISRTSSRAQTRNPKRSDKSPLATPVAAVKTPAEKGASN
;
A
#
# COMPACT_ATOMS: atom_id res chain seq x y z
N MET A 1 -39.57 17.41 -22.36
CA MET A 1 -38.14 17.80 -22.25
C MET A 1 -37.64 17.27 -20.95
N ILE A 2 -37.01 16.08 -21.00
CA ILE A 2 -36.48 15.38 -19.82
C ILE A 2 -35.00 15.76 -19.75
N GLY A 3 -34.66 16.53 -18.72
CA GLY A 3 -33.31 16.97 -18.46
C GLY A 3 -32.39 15.78 -18.22
N GLU A 4 -31.50 15.56 -19.15
CA GLU A 4 -30.40 14.63 -19.04
C GLU A 4 -29.49 15.10 -17.91
N GLN A 5 -29.63 14.47 -16.76
CA GLN A 5 -28.73 14.66 -15.62
C GLN A 5 -27.39 14.08 -16.03
N LEU A 6 -26.48 14.94 -16.47
CA LEU A 6 -25.07 14.60 -16.65
C LEU A 6 -24.51 14.17 -15.28
N VAL A 7 -24.47 12.85 -15.10
CA VAL A 7 -23.65 12.26 -14.02
C VAL A 7 -22.20 12.57 -14.40
N PRO A 8 -21.47 13.37 -13.63
CA PRO A 8 -20.07 13.63 -13.93
C PRO A 8 -19.31 12.31 -13.87
N LYS A 9 -18.91 11.81 -15.03
CA LYS A 9 -17.97 10.71 -15.13
C LYS A 9 -16.69 11.16 -14.43
N THR A 10 -16.34 10.51 -13.36
CA THR A 10 -15.10 10.74 -12.58
C THR A 10 -13.82 10.58 -13.42
N GLN A 11 -13.96 10.27 -14.70
CA GLN A 11 -12.88 10.11 -15.67
C GLN A 11 -12.44 11.44 -16.32
N ASP A 12 -13.21 12.48 -16.22
CA ASP A 12 -12.94 13.77 -16.90
C ASP A 12 -11.84 14.60 -16.23
N ALA A 13 -11.37 14.17 -15.05
CA ALA A 13 -10.26 14.80 -14.32
C ALA A 13 -8.89 14.13 -14.55
N LEU A 14 -8.83 13.02 -15.29
CA LEU A 14 -7.57 12.32 -15.57
C LEU A 14 -7.04 12.77 -16.93
N VAL A 15 -5.95 13.52 -16.91
CA VAL A 15 -5.33 13.98 -18.16
C VAL A 15 -4.57 12.85 -18.83
N ALA A 16 -3.74 12.13 -18.08
CA ALA A 16 -2.97 11.02 -18.64
C ALA A 16 -2.66 9.92 -17.63
N ARG A 17 -2.43 8.72 -18.16
CA ARG A 17 -2.05 7.55 -17.38
C ARG A 17 -0.83 6.85 -17.99
N ALA A 18 0.03 6.33 -17.12
CA ALA A 18 1.10 5.40 -17.50
C ALA A 18 1.02 4.14 -16.63
N VAL A 19 1.37 3.00 -17.22
CA VAL A 19 1.34 1.69 -16.54
C VAL A 19 2.65 0.95 -16.80
N LEU A 20 3.28 0.50 -15.71
CA LEU A 20 4.47 -0.33 -15.75
C LEU A 20 4.13 -1.72 -15.21
N ARG A 21 4.34 -2.76 -16.03
CA ARG A 21 3.97 -4.14 -15.71
C ARG A 21 5.18 -4.99 -15.37
N ASP A 22 4.94 -6.03 -14.58
CA ASP A 22 5.89 -7.11 -14.25
C ASP A 22 7.22 -6.66 -13.63
N ILE A 23 7.17 -5.61 -12.81
CA ILE A 23 8.34 -5.14 -12.07
C ILE A 23 8.76 -6.20 -11.05
N ARG A 24 10.05 -6.44 -10.91
CA ARG A 24 10.61 -7.44 -10.00
C ARG A 24 10.69 -6.98 -8.54
N HIS A 25 9.82 -6.07 -8.15
CA HIS A 25 9.66 -5.63 -6.77
C HIS A 25 8.38 -6.20 -6.16
N THR A 26 8.42 -6.47 -4.86
CA THR A 26 7.21 -6.92 -4.18
C THR A 26 6.22 -5.76 -4.04
N PRO A 27 4.90 -5.99 -4.16
CA PRO A 27 3.89 -4.94 -4.08
C PRO A 27 3.99 -4.09 -2.81
N GLN A 28 4.28 -4.70 -1.67
CA GLN A 28 4.44 -3.98 -0.40
C GLN A 28 5.60 -2.97 -0.41
N LYS A 29 6.72 -3.31 -1.06
CA LYS A 29 7.87 -2.40 -1.18
C LYS A 29 7.56 -1.27 -2.16
N ALA A 30 6.90 -1.57 -3.27
CA ALA A 30 6.50 -0.58 -4.26
C ALA A 30 5.46 0.40 -3.67
N ARG A 31 4.46 -0.09 -2.90
CA ARG A 31 3.45 0.76 -2.26
C ARG A 31 4.06 1.83 -1.35
N ARG A 32 5.10 1.50 -0.60
CA ARG A 32 5.79 2.48 0.26
C ARG A 32 6.36 3.68 -0.52
N VAL A 33 6.85 3.45 -1.73
CA VAL A 33 7.37 4.51 -2.59
C VAL A 33 6.23 5.28 -3.25
N VAL A 34 5.23 4.58 -3.75
CA VAL A 34 4.06 5.18 -4.40
C VAL A 34 3.24 6.03 -3.44
N ASP A 35 3.12 5.61 -2.18
CA ASP A 35 2.40 6.38 -1.15
C ASP A 35 3.08 7.71 -0.81
N LEU A 36 4.40 7.84 -1.02
CA LEU A 36 5.12 9.11 -0.81
C LEU A 36 4.72 10.17 -1.84
N VAL A 37 4.42 9.78 -3.07
CA VAL A 37 4.17 10.71 -4.19
C VAL A 37 2.69 10.95 -4.48
N ARG A 38 1.82 10.17 -3.87
CA ARG A 38 0.37 10.30 -4.09
C ARG A 38 -0.14 11.65 -3.58
N GLY A 39 -0.85 12.38 -4.44
CA GLY A 39 -1.44 13.69 -4.12
C GLY A 39 -0.47 14.87 -4.14
N MET A 40 0.80 14.65 -4.52
CA MET A 40 1.81 15.69 -4.69
C MET A 40 1.77 16.29 -6.10
N ARG A 41 2.41 17.43 -6.29
CA ARG A 41 2.71 17.96 -7.63
C ARG A 41 3.73 17.07 -8.33
N ALA A 42 3.63 16.97 -9.64
CA ALA A 42 4.48 16.02 -10.37
C ALA A 42 5.96 16.40 -10.34
N ASP A 43 6.31 17.67 -10.30
CA ASP A 43 7.69 18.16 -10.14
C ASP A 43 8.27 17.82 -8.76
N GLU A 44 7.51 18.07 -7.70
CA GLU A 44 7.89 17.69 -6.33
C GLU A 44 8.05 16.18 -6.20
N ALA A 45 7.12 15.41 -6.78
CA ALA A 45 7.16 13.95 -6.78
C ALA A 45 8.42 13.41 -7.49
N LEU A 46 8.83 14.02 -8.62
CA LEU A 46 10.08 13.68 -9.31
C LEU A 46 11.30 13.93 -8.41
N ASN A 47 11.34 15.07 -7.71
CA ASN A 47 12.42 15.38 -6.80
C ASN A 47 12.50 14.40 -5.64
N VAL A 48 11.37 14.06 -5.02
CA VAL A 48 11.31 13.06 -3.95
C VAL A 48 11.80 11.69 -4.42
N LEU A 49 11.36 11.25 -5.62
CA LEU A 49 11.75 9.96 -6.17
C LEU A 49 13.23 9.88 -6.55
N LYS A 50 13.82 10.98 -7.02
CA LYS A 50 15.23 11.06 -7.38
C LYS A 50 16.16 10.78 -6.18
N PHE A 51 15.75 11.21 -4.98
CA PHE A 51 16.50 11.00 -3.75
C PHE A 51 16.01 9.83 -2.90
N ALA A 52 15.01 9.09 -3.38
CA ALA A 52 14.46 7.94 -2.66
C ALA A 52 15.49 6.79 -2.62
N PRO A 53 15.87 6.27 -1.44
CA PRO A 53 16.85 5.18 -1.33
C PRO A 53 16.29 3.81 -1.73
N GLN A 54 15.00 3.71 -1.98
CA GLN A 54 14.32 2.47 -2.32
C GLN A 54 14.55 2.11 -3.80
N ALA A 55 14.89 0.85 -4.08
CA ALA A 55 15.12 0.36 -5.44
C ALA A 55 13.91 0.55 -6.38
N ALA A 56 12.68 0.56 -5.86
CA ALA A 56 11.49 0.85 -6.66
C ALA A 56 11.36 2.34 -7.04
N GLY A 57 12.16 3.24 -6.45
CA GLY A 57 12.12 4.67 -6.73
C GLY A 57 12.46 4.99 -8.18
N SER A 58 13.49 4.36 -8.74
CA SER A 58 13.89 4.54 -10.14
C SER A 58 12.81 4.14 -11.13
N ASP A 59 12.12 3.02 -10.85
CA ASP A 59 11.05 2.52 -11.72
C ASP A 59 9.84 3.47 -11.70
N VAL A 60 9.47 3.94 -10.50
CA VAL A 60 8.36 4.91 -10.34
C VAL A 60 8.71 6.26 -10.94
N PHE A 61 9.97 6.71 -10.83
CA PHE A 61 10.46 7.94 -11.46
C PHE A 61 10.31 7.89 -12.99
N THR A 62 10.76 6.81 -13.62
CA THR A 62 10.64 6.62 -15.07
C THR A 62 9.18 6.58 -15.50
N LEU A 63 8.32 5.88 -14.73
CA LEU A 63 6.89 5.80 -14.98
C LEU A 63 6.20 7.16 -14.88
N LEU A 64 6.54 7.97 -13.87
CA LEU A 64 5.98 9.30 -13.70
C LEU A 64 6.39 10.24 -14.84
N ASN A 65 7.66 10.18 -15.28
CA ASN A 65 8.10 10.93 -16.46
C ASN A 65 7.32 10.55 -17.72
N SER A 66 7.04 9.27 -17.92
CA SER A 66 6.19 8.78 -19.01
C SER A 66 4.76 9.33 -18.91
N ALA A 67 4.17 9.35 -17.69
CA ALA A 67 2.85 9.92 -17.47
C ALA A 67 2.79 11.41 -17.80
N ILE A 68 3.82 12.17 -17.38
CA ILE A 68 3.94 13.61 -17.69
C ILE A 68 4.08 13.83 -19.20
N ALA A 69 4.91 13.04 -19.89
CA ALA A 69 5.06 13.14 -21.34
C ALA A 69 3.73 12.85 -22.07
N ASN A 70 2.99 11.83 -21.64
CA ASN A 70 1.67 11.51 -22.16
C ASN A 70 0.68 12.67 -21.93
N ALA A 71 0.72 13.32 -20.76
CA ALA A 71 -0.12 14.45 -20.44
C ALA A 71 0.15 15.65 -21.36
N LYS A 72 1.42 15.98 -21.57
CA LYS A 72 1.84 17.05 -22.48
C LYS A 72 1.41 16.79 -23.93
N GLN A 73 1.42 15.53 -24.34
CA GLN A 73 0.98 15.14 -25.68
C GLN A 73 -0.54 15.23 -25.86
N GLN A 74 -1.30 14.89 -24.82
CA GLN A 74 -2.77 14.94 -24.85
C GLN A 74 -3.29 16.37 -24.72
N ASN A 75 -2.67 17.17 -23.87
CA ASN A 75 -3.02 18.57 -23.63
C ASN A 75 -1.83 19.49 -23.90
N PRO A 76 -1.74 20.10 -25.10
CA PRO A 76 -0.65 21.02 -25.44
C PRO A 76 -0.60 22.30 -24.59
N ALA A 77 -1.68 22.59 -23.86
CA ALA A 77 -1.74 23.72 -22.93
C ALA A 77 -0.82 23.52 -21.71
N ILE A 78 -0.55 22.26 -21.34
CA ILE A 78 0.31 21.90 -20.21
C ILE A 78 1.76 21.96 -20.65
N ARG A 79 2.49 22.98 -20.17
CA ARG A 79 3.91 23.17 -20.51
C ARG A 79 4.84 22.49 -19.49
N ASP A 80 4.52 22.60 -18.21
CA ASP A 80 5.39 22.20 -17.13
C ASP A 80 4.80 21.08 -16.26
N ALA A 81 5.70 20.29 -15.65
CA ALA A 81 5.30 19.26 -14.70
C ALA A 81 4.68 19.84 -13.43
N SER A 82 4.98 21.11 -13.11
CA SER A 82 4.44 21.82 -11.95
C SER A 82 2.93 22.06 -12.00
N GLU A 83 2.35 22.04 -13.21
CA GLU A 83 0.91 22.20 -13.42
C GLU A 83 0.15 20.90 -13.16
N LEU A 84 0.86 19.77 -13.12
CA LEU A 84 0.29 18.44 -12.96
C LEU A 84 0.32 17.96 -11.53
N TRP A 85 -0.73 17.23 -11.15
CA TRP A 85 -0.86 16.54 -9.85
C TRP A 85 -0.92 15.03 -10.05
N VAL A 86 -0.29 14.28 -9.16
CA VAL A 86 -0.43 12.82 -9.09
C VAL A 86 -1.75 12.51 -8.40
N VAL A 87 -2.78 12.23 -9.18
CA VAL A 87 -4.14 11.97 -8.67
C VAL A 87 -4.28 10.54 -8.20
N GLU A 88 -3.82 9.63 -9.02
CA GLU A 88 -3.94 8.21 -8.76
C GLU A 88 -2.58 7.54 -8.90
N ALA A 89 -2.22 6.75 -7.90
CA ALA A 89 -1.03 5.92 -7.92
C ALA A 89 -1.35 4.59 -7.26
N LEU A 90 -1.45 3.53 -8.07
CA LEU A 90 -1.87 2.19 -7.66
C LEU A 90 -0.73 1.19 -7.84
N VAL A 91 -0.71 0.20 -6.97
CA VAL A 91 0.21 -0.94 -7.06
C VAL A 91 -0.57 -2.23 -6.89
N ASP A 92 -0.61 -3.00 -7.96
CA ASP A 92 -1.28 -4.28 -8.03
C ASP A 92 -0.29 -5.44 -7.92
N GLU A 93 -0.78 -6.59 -7.49
CA GLU A 93 0.03 -7.80 -7.44
C GLU A 93 0.17 -8.41 -8.83
N GLY A 94 1.41 -8.66 -9.24
CA GLY A 94 1.72 -9.34 -10.46
C GLY A 94 1.96 -10.85 -10.25
N ARG A 95 2.45 -11.49 -11.30
CA ARG A 95 2.74 -12.92 -11.32
C ARG A 95 3.78 -13.28 -10.26
N THR A 96 3.52 -14.33 -9.48
CA THR A 96 4.48 -14.89 -8.53
C THR A 96 5.17 -16.11 -9.12
N MET A 97 6.48 -16.02 -9.32
CA MET A 97 7.30 -17.14 -9.77
C MET A 97 7.75 -17.97 -8.56
N LYS A 98 7.53 -19.27 -8.61
CA LYS A 98 7.96 -20.20 -7.57
C LYS A 98 9.35 -20.74 -7.94
N ARG A 99 10.27 -20.75 -6.96
CA ARG A 99 11.60 -21.35 -7.08
C ARG A 99 11.79 -22.36 -5.95
N PHE A 100 12.61 -23.34 -6.17
CA PHE A 100 12.93 -24.39 -5.21
C PHE A 100 14.32 -24.14 -4.62
N ARG A 101 14.46 -24.34 -3.33
CA ARG A 101 15.74 -24.29 -2.61
C ARG A 101 15.91 -25.57 -1.80
N PRO A 102 16.87 -26.43 -2.13
CA PRO A 102 17.18 -27.61 -1.33
C PRO A 102 17.76 -27.19 0.04
N ARG A 103 17.46 -27.99 1.04
CA ARG A 103 17.93 -27.85 2.42
C ARG A 103 18.43 -29.20 2.92
N ALA A 104 19.09 -29.21 4.10
CA ALA A 104 19.56 -30.41 4.76
C ALA A 104 18.43 -31.43 4.98
N GLN A 105 18.77 -32.69 5.12
CA GLN A 105 17.84 -33.80 5.36
C GLN A 105 16.80 -34.02 4.26
N GLY A 106 17.15 -33.77 2.99
CA GLY A 106 16.24 -33.96 1.86
C GLY A 106 15.03 -33.01 1.83
N ARG A 107 14.99 -31.99 2.69
CA ARG A 107 13.90 -31.00 2.71
C ARG A 107 14.08 -29.98 1.59
N GLY A 108 12.98 -29.50 1.05
CA GLY A 108 12.96 -28.44 0.04
C GLY A 108 12.01 -27.32 0.43
N PHE A 109 12.44 -26.07 0.25
CA PHE A 109 11.61 -24.89 0.51
C PHE A 109 11.31 -24.14 -0.77
N ARG A 110 10.09 -23.63 -0.87
CA ARG A 110 9.68 -22.75 -1.97
C ARG A 110 10.15 -21.32 -1.71
N ILE A 111 10.76 -20.71 -2.72
CA ILE A 111 11.07 -19.28 -2.74
C ILE A 111 10.08 -18.62 -3.70
N LEU A 112 9.34 -17.63 -3.20
CA LEU A 112 8.39 -16.87 -3.99
C LEU A 112 9.05 -15.59 -4.50
N LYS A 113 9.24 -15.48 -5.83
CA LYS A 113 9.67 -14.27 -6.53
C LYS A 113 8.42 -13.54 -7.01
N ARG A 114 7.97 -12.55 -6.23
CA ARG A 114 6.77 -11.76 -6.53
C ARG A 114 7.10 -10.64 -7.49
N SER A 115 6.19 -10.34 -8.40
CA SER A 115 6.20 -9.12 -9.23
C SER A 115 5.03 -8.22 -8.87
N SER A 116 5.05 -7.01 -9.38
CA SER A 116 3.97 -6.04 -9.22
C SER A 116 3.76 -5.22 -10.50
N HIS A 117 2.60 -4.62 -10.60
CA HIS A 117 2.24 -3.65 -11.63
C HIS A 117 2.00 -2.31 -10.96
N ILE A 118 2.53 -1.24 -11.56
CA ILE A 118 2.34 0.11 -11.05
C ILE A 118 1.60 0.92 -12.10
N SER A 119 0.55 1.61 -11.68
CA SER A 119 -0.22 2.55 -12.51
C SER A 119 -0.17 3.92 -11.88
N VAL A 120 0.19 4.93 -12.66
CA VAL A 120 0.19 6.33 -12.24
C VAL A 120 -0.69 7.13 -13.19
N ALA A 121 -1.56 7.95 -12.63
CA ALA A 121 -2.38 8.90 -13.40
C ALA A 121 -2.15 10.32 -12.88
N VAL A 122 -2.01 11.24 -13.81
CA VAL A 122 -1.79 12.66 -13.56
C VAL A 122 -2.96 13.49 -14.10
N SER A 123 -3.24 14.60 -13.43
CA SER A 123 -4.27 15.55 -13.80
C SER A 123 -3.77 16.97 -13.61
N ASP A 124 -4.35 17.92 -14.32
CA ASP A 124 -4.17 19.36 -14.14
C ASP A 124 -4.86 19.91 -12.89
N THR A 125 -5.89 19.20 -12.42
CA THR A 125 -6.62 19.58 -11.22
C THR A 125 -6.18 18.73 -10.02
N LYS A 126 -5.98 19.40 -8.87
CA LYS A 126 -5.68 18.70 -7.61
C LYS A 126 -6.84 17.78 -7.27
N ALA A 127 -6.56 16.48 -7.13
CA ALA A 127 -7.55 15.56 -6.61
C ALA A 127 -7.99 16.04 -5.22
N THR A 128 -9.23 16.51 -5.13
CA THR A 128 -9.87 16.63 -3.83
C THR A 128 -9.98 15.21 -3.30
N SER A 129 -9.14 14.86 -2.32
CA SER A 129 -9.26 13.60 -1.64
C SER A 129 -10.67 13.55 -1.04
N LYS A 130 -11.61 12.93 -1.77
CA LYS A 130 -12.82 12.42 -1.14
C LYS A 130 -12.30 11.48 -0.07
N SER A 131 -12.26 11.97 1.16
CA SER A 131 -12.06 11.13 2.31
C SER A 131 -13.07 10.00 2.15
N ILE A 132 -12.58 8.83 1.80
CA ILE A 132 -13.36 7.61 1.94
C ILE A 132 -13.51 7.50 3.45
N SER A 133 -14.55 8.16 3.97
CA SER A 133 -15.05 7.85 5.30
C SER A 133 -15.36 6.37 5.22
N ARG A 134 -14.45 5.56 5.76
CA ARG A 134 -14.74 4.19 6.09
C ARG A 134 -15.90 4.28 7.07
N THR A 135 -17.09 4.25 6.51
CA THR A 135 -18.30 3.97 7.28
C THR A 135 -18.04 2.56 7.82
N SER A 136 -17.47 2.54 9.01
CA SER A 136 -17.39 1.32 9.81
C SER A 136 -18.82 1.01 10.24
N SER A 137 -19.60 0.46 9.32
CA SER A 137 -20.77 -0.32 9.68
C SER A 137 -20.25 -1.62 10.30
N ARG A 138 -19.61 -1.46 11.47
CA ARG A 138 -19.43 -2.57 12.39
C ARG A 138 -20.83 -2.89 12.89
N ALA A 139 -21.49 -3.78 12.14
CA ALA A 139 -22.67 -4.47 12.61
C ALA A 139 -22.30 -5.07 13.97
N GLN A 140 -22.83 -4.47 15.02
CA GLN A 140 -22.85 -5.06 16.34
C GLN A 140 -23.71 -6.32 16.24
N THR A 141 -23.05 -7.43 15.94
CA THR A 141 -23.64 -8.74 16.21
C THR A 141 -23.73 -8.84 17.72
N ARG A 142 -24.89 -8.46 18.23
CA ARG A 142 -25.31 -8.75 19.60
C ARG A 142 -25.27 -10.26 19.74
N ASN A 143 -24.30 -10.74 20.50
CA ASN A 143 -24.24 -12.12 20.94
C ASN A 143 -25.22 -12.23 22.12
N PRO A 144 -26.30 -13.02 22.00
CA PRO A 144 -27.24 -13.23 23.10
C PRO A 144 -26.62 -14.17 24.13
N LYS A 145 -26.57 -13.70 25.38
CA LYS A 145 -26.62 -14.44 26.64
C LYS A 145 -25.94 -15.80 26.68
N ARG A 146 -24.83 -15.86 27.31
CA ARG A 146 -24.41 -17.06 28.05
C ARG A 146 -24.59 -16.79 29.54
N SER A 147 -25.60 -17.46 30.08
CA SER A 147 -25.99 -17.46 31.49
C SER A 147 -24.87 -18.03 32.38
N ASP A 148 -24.79 -17.43 33.53
CA ASP A 148 -24.14 -17.79 34.77
C ASP A 148 -23.79 -19.25 34.98
N LYS A 149 -22.53 -19.51 35.29
CA LYS A 149 -22.14 -20.53 36.27
C LYS A 149 -20.96 -20.01 37.06
N SER A 150 -21.21 -19.89 38.34
CA SER A 150 -20.37 -19.44 39.44
C SER A 150 -19.07 -20.20 39.58
N PRO A 151 -18.03 -19.59 40.17
CA PRO A 151 -16.73 -20.20 40.33
C PRO A 151 -16.68 -21.08 41.61
N LEU A 152 -16.19 -22.29 41.44
CA LEU A 152 -15.79 -23.13 42.58
C LEU A 152 -14.37 -22.74 42.98
N ALA A 153 -14.26 -22.17 44.17
CA ALA A 153 -13.01 -21.84 44.79
C ALA A 153 -12.31 -23.13 45.28
N THR A 154 -11.03 -23.29 44.96
CA THR A 154 -10.14 -24.19 45.65
C THR A 154 -8.93 -23.43 46.19
N PRO A 155 -8.55 -23.59 47.44
CA PRO A 155 -7.49 -22.82 48.08
C PRO A 155 -6.10 -23.34 47.73
N VAL A 156 -5.24 -22.38 47.42
CA VAL A 156 -3.80 -22.63 47.19
C VAL A 156 -3.11 -22.85 48.53
N ALA A 157 -2.52 -23.99 48.68
CA ALA A 157 -1.61 -24.31 49.78
C ALA A 157 -0.25 -23.63 49.54
N ALA A 158 0.21 -22.93 50.55
CA ALA A 158 1.51 -22.31 50.66
C ALA A 158 2.62 -23.36 50.68
N VAL A 159 3.60 -23.23 49.80
CA VAL A 159 4.87 -23.96 49.94
C VAL A 159 5.95 -22.98 50.33
N LYS A 160 6.50 -23.27 51.51
CA LYS A 160 7.60 -22.58 52.20
C LYS A 160 8.90 -22.65 51.43
N THR A 161 9.57 -21.52 51.35
CA THR A 161 11.01 -21.41 51.13
C THR A 161 11.78 -22.01 52.29
N PRO A 162 12.95 -22.63 52.07
CA PRO A 162 14.00 -22.62 53.07
C PRO A 162 15.19 -21.77 52.61
N ALA A 163 15.60 -20.95 53.53
CA ALA A 163 16.79 -20.11 53.50
C ALA A 163 18.07 -20.93 53.69
N GLU A 164 19.14 -20.43 53.07
CA GLU A 164 20.42 -20.10 53.66
C GLU A 164 21.19 -21.15 54.48
N LYS A 165 22.39 -21.39 54.02
CA LYS A 165 23.66 -21.54 54.75
C LYS A 165 24.70 -21.99 53.74
N GLY A 166 25.82 -21.31 53.50
CA GLY A 166 26.77 -20.71 54.44
C GLY A 166 28.10 -21.38 54.21
N ALA A 167 29.06 -20.57 53.81
CA ALA A 167 30.47 -20.53 54.17
C ALA A 167 31.43 -21.69 53.81
N SER A 168 32.47 -21.21 53.16
CA SER A 168 33.91 -21.49 53.38
C SER A 168 34.49 -22.91 53.07
N ASN A 169 35.32 -22.97 52.09
CA ASN A 169 36.80 -22.98 52.24
C ASN A 169 37.44 -22.81 50.85
#